data_70214db235cb607b4ef9a8f772922a88
#
_entry.id   70214db235cb607b4ef9a8f772922a88
#
_cell.length_a   1.000
_cell.length_b   1.000
_cell.length_c   1.000
_cell.angle_alpha   90.00
_cell.angle_beta   90.00
_cell.angle_gamma   90.00
#
_symmetry.space_group_name_H-M   'P 1'
#
loop_
_entity.id
_entity.type
_entity.pdbx_description
1 polymer ?
#
loop_
_entity_poly.entity_id
_entity_poly.type
_entity_poly.pdbx_seq_one_letter_code
_entity_poly.pdbx_strand_id
1 'polypeptide(L)'
;MTGRGSVIIRAKTHVEEIRKDRWAIIVDEVPYQVNKARMIEIIAEMVRDKKIEGISGVADESDRIGVRVVIELKRDATADVVLNQLYRFTPMQTSFGCNMLALNGGRPEQLTLRDFLSYFIVFREEVVARRTAFELRKARERSHVLCGLAVAVSNVDEVVKTIRSSADAAEARDKLMTRRWPAHEIAPFIRLIDDPSHTLNEDGTYNLSEIQARAILELRLQRLTQLGVKEVTDELEELAAKIKDYLDILGSRDRIMAIISDELREVKSMFAVPRRTEIVDWAGDMEDEDLIEREDMVVTITSGGYIKRTNLAEFRAQNRGGKGLASMQTKEDDVVTTLFVANTHTPLLFFTTDGMVYKMKTWRLPLGNPQSRGKAFVNLLP
;
A
#
# COMPACT_ATOMS: atom_id res chain seq x y z
N MET A 1 6.04 17.20 11.16
CA MET A 1 5.07 16.53 10.27
C MET A 1 3.73 16.62 10.97
N THR A 2 2.71 17.14 10.30
CA THR A 2 1.46 17.64 10.93
C THR A 2 0.28 16.68 10.81
N GLY A 3 0.44 15.53 10.14
CA GLY A 3 -0.67 14.64 9.78
C GLY A 3 -1.56 15.18 8.66
N ARG A 4 -1.17 16.28 8.01
CA ARG A 4 -1.80 16.84 6.80
C ARG A 4 -0.76 17.08 5.73
N GLY A 5 -1.15 16.89 4.49
CA GLY A 5 -0.30 17.15 3.34
C GLY A 5 -1.02 16.88 2.03
N SER A 6 -0.36 17.17 0.93
CA SER A 6 -0.84 16.82 -0.41
C SER A 6 0.24 16.01 -1.12
N VAL A 7 -0.17 14.94 -1.75
CA VAL A 7 0.69 14.08 -2.58
C VAL A 7 0.21 14.18 -4.02
N ILE A 8 1.12 14.45 -4.94
CA ILE A 8 0.80 14.44 -6.38
C ILE A 8 0.95 13.02 -6.90
N ILE A 9 -0.07 12.55 -7.59
CA ILE A 9 -0.13 11.21 -8.17
C ILE A 9 -0.27 11.37 -9.68
N ARG A 10 0.61 10.71 -10.44
CA ARG A 10 0.58 10.67 -11.90
C ARG A 10 0.16 9.30 -12.40
N ALA A 11 -0.47 9.27 -13.57
CA ALA A 11 -0.70 8.07 -14.35
C ALA A 11 0.65 7.42 -14.70
N LYS A 12 0.67 6.09 -14.80
CA LYS A 12 1.82 5.37 -15.36
C LYS A 12 1.70 5.35 -16.87
N THR A 13 2.73 5.86 -17.52
CA THR A 13 2.73 6.03 -18.98
C THR A 13 4.05 5.59 -19.59
N HIS A 14 4.00 5.17 -20.84
CA HIS A 14 5.17 4.99 -21.68
C HIS A 14 4.86 5.44 -23.12
N VAL A 15 5.89 5.62 -23.91
CA VAL A 15 5.77 6.04 -25.33
C VAL A 15 6.06 4.83 -26.21
N GLU A 16 5.19 4.58 -27.19
CA GLU A 16 5.27 3.42 -28.09
C GLU A 16 5.14 3.90 -29.55
N GLU A 17 5.92 3.31 -30.46
CA GLU A 17 5.75 3.51 -31.88
C GLU A 17 4.69 2.55 -32.43
N ILE A 18 3.49 3.06 -32.76
CA ILE A 18 2.38 2.25 -33.28
C ILE A 18 2.58 1.89 -34.76
N ARG A 19 3.11 2.82 -35.54
CA ARG A 19 3.40 2.67 -36.98
C ARG A 19 4.64 3.48 -37.29
N LYS A 20 5.26 3.21 -38.44
CA LYS A 20 6.41 3.98 -38.90
C LYS A 20 6.17 5.49 -38.81
N ASP A 21 7.02 6.19 -38.05
CA ASP A 21 6.95 7.62 -37.77
C ASP A 21 5.64 8.07 -37.07
N ARG A 22 4.96 7.16 -36.36
CA ARG A 22 3.76 7.47 -35.56
C ARG A 22 3.89 6.96 -34.13
N TRP A 23 3.90 7.87 -33.22
CA TRP A 23 4.06 7.62 -31.78
C TRP A 23 2.74 7.78 -31.05
N ALA A 24 2.60 7.04 -29.95
CA ALA A 24 1.51 7.22 -28.99
C ALA A 24 2.01 7.21 -27.57
N ILE A 25 1.30 7.91 -26.71
CA ILE A 25 1.43 7.82 -25.27
C ILE A 25 0.43 6.76 -24.80
N ILE A 26 0.94 5.71 -24.17
CA ILE A 26 0.14 4.64 -23.60
C ILE A 26 -0.01 4.89 -22.10
N VAL A 27 -1.24 4.82 -21.59
CA VAL A 27 -1.53 4.90 -20.16
C VAL A 27 -1.81 3.50 -19.66
N ASP A 28 -0.92 2.97 -18.82
CA ASP A 28 -1.01 1.62 -18.22
C ASP A 28 -1.79 1.61 -16.92
N GLU A 29 -1.67 2.70 -16.13
CA GLU A 29 -2.38 2.83 -14.87
C GLU A 29 -2.85 4.28 -14.69
N VAL A 30 -4.08 4.44 -14.21
CA VAL A 30 -4.66 5.76 -13.88
C VAL A 30 -4.41 6.10 -12.41
N PRO A 31 -4.36 7.38 -12.03
CA PRO A 31 -4.22 7.78 -10.64
C PRO A 31 -5.35 7.25 -9.76
N TYR A 32 -5.07 7.07 -8.48
CA TYR A 32 -6.06 6.62 -7.49
C TYR A 32 -7.31 7.52 -7.50
N GLN A 33 -8.49 6.90 -7.47
CA GLN A 33 -9.82 7.53 -7.54
C GLN A 33 -10.15 8.24 -8.87
N VAL A 34 -9.33 8.14 -9.90
CA VAL A 34 -9.65 8.66 -11.22
C VAL A 34 -10.49 7.66 -12.00
N ASN A 35 -11.63 8.13 -12.51
CA ASN A 35 -12.45 7.34 -13.43
C ASN A 35 -11.83 7.41 -14.84
N LYS A 36 -11.46 6.25 -15.39
CA LYS A 36 -10.80 6.13 -16.69
C LYS A 36 -11.65 6.73 -17.82
N ALA A 37 -12.94 6.40 -17.90
CA ALA A 37 -13.82 6.89 -18.95
C ALA A 37 -13.93 8.43 -18.91
N ARG A 38 -14.12 9.00 -17.72
CA ARG A 38 -14.18 10.46 -17.56
C ARG A 38 -12.85 11.14 -17.90
N MET A 39 -11.72 10.50 -17.58
CA MET A 39 -10.40 11.00 -17.97
C MET A 39 -10.25 11.07 -19.49
N ILE A 40 -10.68 10.03 -20.21
CA ILE A 40 -10.66 10.00 -21.69
C ILE A 40 -11.55 11.09 -22.28
N GLU A 41 -12.76 11.28 -21.74
CA GLU A 41 -13.66 12.36 -22.14
C GLU A 41 -13.00 13.74 -21.98
N ILE A 42 -12.39 14.00 -20.82
CA ILE A 42 -11.70 15.27 -20.56
C ILE A 42 -10.53 15.48 -21.54
N ILE A 43 -9.75 14.43 -21.82
CA ILE A 43 -8.67 14.52 -22.80
C ILE A 43 -9.25 14.94 -24.17
N ALA A 44 -10.32 14.29 -24.62
CA ALA A 44 -10.96 14.62 -25.89
C ALA A 44 -11.54 16.04 -25.91
N GLU A 45 -12.11 16.52 -24.81
CA GLU A 45 -12.57 17.90 -24.62
C GLU A 45 -11.41 18.90 -24.77
N MET A 46 -10.27 18.64 -24.05
CA MET A 46 -9.10 19.53 -24.12
C MET A 46 -8.47 19.59 -25.51
N VAL A 47 -8.49 18.48 -26.24
CA VAL A 47 -8.03 18.45 -27.67
C VAL A 47 -8.96 19.24 -28.58
N ARG A 48 -10.27 19.08 -28.43
CA ARG A 48 -11.28 19.81 -29.17
C ARG A 48 -11.21 21.33 -28.95
N ASP A 49 -11.01 21.71 -27.68
CA ASP A 49 -10.88 23.12 -27.26
C ASP A 49 -9.50 23.71 -27.58
N LYS A 50 -8.61 22.95 -28.26
CA LYS A 50 -7.24 23.34 -28.62
C LYS A 50 -6.37 23.74 -27.43
N LYS A 51 -6.67 23.24 -26.21
CA LYS A 51 -5.83 23.43 -25.01
C LYS A 51 -4.66 22.48 -25.01
N ILE A 52 -4.84 21.31 -25.61
CA ILE A 52 -3.77 20.32 -25.83
C ILE A 52 -3.64 20.13 -27.32
N GLU A 53 -2.45 20.39 -27.84
CA GLU A 53 -2.13 20.22 -29.24
C GLU A 53 -1.26 18.96 -29.45
N GLY A 54 -1.14 18.49 -30.67
CA GLY A 54 -0.28 17.34 -30.98
C GLY A 54 -0.94 15.95 -30.85
N ILE A 55 -2.20 15.87 -30.44
CA ILE A 55 -2.95 14.61 -30.37
C ILE A 55 -3.77 14.44 -31.66
N SER A 56 -3.75 13.22 -32.24
CA SER A 56 -4.53 12.86 -33.43
C SER A 56 -5.76 12.00 -33.08
N GLY A 57 -5.69 11.20 -32.02
CA GLY A 57 -6.78 10.33 -31.59
C GLY A 57 -6.57 9.81 -30.17
N VAL A 58 -7.65 9.37 -29.53
CA VAL A 58 -7.62 8.71 -28.22
C VAL A 58 -8.52 7.48 -28.30
N ALA A 59 -8.00 6.32 -27.91
CA ALA A 59 -8.71 5.05 -27.89
C ALA A 59 -8.55 4.35 -26.53
N ASP A 60 -9.58 3.63 -26.11
CA ASP A 60 -9.55 2.76 -24.94
C ASP A 60 -9.41 1.31 -25.43
N GLU A 61 -8.25 0.73 -25.23
CA GLU A 61 -7.91 -0.64 -25.59
C GLU A 61 -7.77 -1.53 -24.33
N SER A 62 -8.31 -1.08 -23.19
CA SER A 62 -8.24 -1.85 -21.94
C SER A 62 -8.98 -3.17 -22.04
N ASP A 63 -8.41 -4.21 -21.45
CA ASP A 63 -8.95 -5.57 -21.44
C ASP A 63 -8.95 -6.18 -20.03
N ARG A 64 -9.02 -7.51 -19.94
CA ARG A 64 -8.98 -8.26 -18.67
C ARG A 64 -7.61 -8.20 -17.98
N ILE A 65 -6.55 -7.93 -18.72
CA ILE A 65 -5.17 -7.91 -18.23
C ILE A 65 -4.91 -6.59 -17.52
N GLY A 66 -5.44 -5.47 -18.07
CA GLY A 66 -5.21 -4.17 -17.48
C GLY A 66 -5.77 -2.99 -18.25
N VAL A 67 -5.39 -1.82 -17.78
CA VAL A 67 -5.70 -0.55 -18.42
C VAL A 67 -4.72 -0.33 -19.58
N ARG A 68 -5.25 0.02 -20.75
CA ARG A 68 -4.49 0.47 -21.89
C ARG A 68 -5.26 1.60 -22.61
N VAL A 69 -4.91 2.84 -22.33
CA VAL A 69 -5.44 3.99 -23.05
C VAL A 69 -4.37 4.49 -24.01
N VAL A 70 -4.71 4.51 -25.29
CA VAL A 70 -3.81 4.88 -26.39
C VAL A 70 -4.09 6.31 -26.80
N ILE A 71 -3.12 7.19 -26.66
CA ILE A 71 -3.19 8.59 -27.08
C ILE A 71 -2.25 8.78 -28.27
N GLU A 72 -2.81 8.72 -29.48
CA GLU A 72 -2.05 8.85 -30.72
C GLU A 72 -1.56 10.29 -30.94
N LEU A 73 -0.29 10.42 -31.29
CA LEU A 73 0.33 11.70 -31.55
C LEU A 73 0.32 12.06 -33.06
N LYS A 74 0.33 13.36 -33.35
CA LYS A 74 0.62 13.86 -34.68
C LYS A 74 2.11 13.70 -34.99
N ARG A 75 2.48 13.61 -36.28
CA ARG A 75 3.87 13.37 -36.70
C ARG A 75 4.88 14.40 -36.21
N ASP A 76 4.41 15.65 -36.05
CA ASP A 76 5.20 16.80 -35.64
C ASP A 76 5.13 17.10 -34.15
N ALA A 77 4.51 16.23 -33.36
CA ALA A 77 4.35 16.41 -31.94
C ALA A 77 5.48 15.71 -31.15
N THR A 78 6.01 16.41 -30.16
CA THR A 78 6.97 15.87 -29.21
C THR A 78 6.21 15.21 -28.07
N ALA A 79 6.45 13.92 -27.83
CA ALA A 79 5.70 13.13 -26.84
C ALA A 79 5.77 13.74 -25.43
N ASP A 80 6.95 14.17 -25.00
CA ASP A 80 7.16 14.73 -23.65
C ASP A 80 6.40 16.03 -23.43
N VAL A 81 6.30 16.88 -24.44
CA VAL A 81 5.52 18.14 -24.37
C VAL A 81 4.03 17.82 -24.24
N VAL A 82 3.53 16.90 -25.07
CA VAL A 82 2.12 16.49 -24.99
C VAL A 82 1.82 15.83 -23.65
N LEU A 83 2.72 14.99 -23.14
CA LEU A 83 2.58 14.33 -21.84
C LEU A 83 2.53 15.36 -20.70
N ASN A 84 3.38 16.38 -20.75
CA ASN A 84 3.36 17.47 -19.76
C ASN A 84 2.04 18.25 -19.80
N GLN A 85 1.52 18.56 -21.00
CA GLN A 85 0.21 19.18 -21.16
C GLN A 85 -0.93 18.29 -20.63
N LEU A 86 -0.88 16.98 -20.87
CA LEU A 86 -1.82 16.01 -20.33
C LEU A 86 -1.81 16.02 -18.79
N TYR A 87 -0.64 16.03 -18.15
CA TYR A 87 -0.53 16.13 -16.69
C TYR A 87 -1.08 17.46 -16.16
N ARG A 88 -0.89 18.56 -16.90
CA ARG A 88 -1.32 19.89 -16.46
C ARG A 88 -2.83 20.12 -16.62
N PHE A 89 -3.45 19.60 -17.66
CA PHE A 89 -4.84 19.93 -18.03
C PHE A 89 -5.83 18.79 -17.83
N THR A 90 -5.38 17.61 -17.44
CA THR A 90 -6.25 16.43 -17.31
C THR A 90 -6.02 15.68 -16.00
N PRO A 91 -6.94 14.78 -15.60
CA PRO A 91 -6.76 13.95 -14.42
C PRO A 91 -5.65 12.88 -14.51
N MET A 92 -4.81 12.89 -15.56
CA MET A 92 -3.60 12.07 -15.59
C MET A 92 -2.60 12.45 -14.51
N GLN A 93 -2.69 13.65 -13.97
CA GLN A 93 -2.07 14.06 -12.71
C GLN A 93 -3.15 14.60 -11.79
N THR A 94 -3.15 14.16 -10.53
CA THR A 94 -4.08 14.62 -9.51
C THR A 94 -3.37 14.82 -8.19
N SER A 95 -3.92 15.67 -7.33
CA SER A 95 -3.42 15.84 -5.97
C SER A 95 -4.31 15.07 -5.00
N PHE A 96 -3.70 14.28 -4.13
CA PHE A 96 -4.37 13.59 -3.05
C PHE A 96 -4.11 14.30 -1.72
N GLY A 97 -5.16 14.83 -1.10
CA GLY A 97 -5.08 15.45 0.21
C GLY A 97 -5.01 14.40 1.31
N CYS A 98 -3.86 14.28 1.94
CA CYS A 98 -3.70 13.42 3.12
C CYS A 98 -4.26 14.13 4.36
N ASN A 99 -5.19 13.48 5.06
CA ASN A 99 -5.69 13.91 6.35
C ASN A 99 -5.72 12.69 7.28
N MET A 100 -4.74 12.63 8.18
CA MET A 100 -4.54 11.48 9.07
C MET A 100 -5.37 11.68 10.35
N LEU A 101 -6.69 11.55 10.22
CA LEU A 101 -7.63 11.59 11.32
C LEU A 101 -7.96 10.17 11.80
N ALA A 102 -7.87 9.92 13.11
CA ALA A 102 -8.26 8.65 13.72
C ALA A 102 -8.91 8.85 15.09
N LEU A 103 -9.55 7.80 15.59
CA LEU A 103 -10.08 7.76 16.94
C LEU A 103 -9.00 7.23 17.89
N ASN A 104 -8.63 8.04 18.87
CA ASN A 104 -7.76 7.67 19.97
C ASN A 104 -8.55 7.74 21.28
N GLY A 105 -8.74 6.59 21.96
CA GLY A 105 -9.55 6.53 23.18
C GLY A 105 -10.98 7.04 23.00
N GLY A 106 -11.57 6.85 21.80
CA GLY A 106 -12.92 7.32 21.46
C GLY A 106 -13.01 8.80 21.05
N ARG A 107 -11.89 9.54 21.00
CA ARG A 107 -11.83 10.94 20.57
C ARG A 107 -11.20 11.05 19.19
N PRO A 108 -11.78 11.83 18.26
CA PRO A 108 -11.17 12.10 16.97
C PRO A 108 -9.96 13.01 17.14
N GLU A 109 -8.80 12.56 16.71
CA GLU A 109 -7.54 13.30 16.77
C GLU A 109 -6.82 13.27 15.41
N GLN A 110 -6.19 14.38 15.07
CA GLN A 110 -5.32 14.43 13.92
C GLN A 110 -3.92 14.00 14.33
N LEU A 111 -3.47 12.88 13.76
CA LEU A 111 -2.27 12.19 14.18
C LEU A 111 -1.16 12.31 13.11
N THR A 112 0.08 12.33 13.55
CA THR A 112 1.22 12.06 12.66
C THR A 112 1.37 10.56 12.39
N LEU A 113 2.13 10.17 11.38
CA LEU A 113 2.44 8.75 11.15
C LEU A 113 3.07 8.09 12.37
N ARG A 114 3.94 8.82 13.08
CA ARG A 114 4.58 8.33 14.31
C ARG A 114 3.54 8.05 15.39
N ASP A 115 2.56 8.95 15.57
CA ASP A 115 1.51 8.79 16.57
C ASP A 115 0.62 7.58 16.24
N PHE A 116 0.26 7.39 14.98
CA PHE A 116 -0.47 6.20 14.53
C PHE A 116 0.25 4.90 14.93
N LEU A 117 1.54 4.83 14.64
CA LEU A 117 2.35 3.64 14.98
C LEU A 117 2.45 3.47 16.49
N SER A 118 2.67 4.55 17.24
CA SER A 118 2.79 4.50 18.70
C SER A 118 1.48 4.06 19.35
N TYR A 119 0.35 4.65 18.97
CA TYR A 119 -0.95 4.27 19.52
C TYR A 119 -1.38 2.86 19.11
N PHE A 120 -1.03 2.43 17.90
CA PHE A 120 -1.25 1.05 17.48
C PHE A 120 -0.47 0.06 18.36
N ILE A 121 0.78 0.36 18.68
CA ILE A 121 1.60 -0.49 19.55
C ILE A 121 1.00 -0.54 20.95
N VAL A 122 0.62 0.60 21.55
CA VAL A 122 -0.03 0.66 22.86
C VAL A 122 -1.32 -0.15 22.88
N PHE A 123 -2.14 -0.01 21.84
CA PHE A 123 -3.36 -0.81 21.70
C PHE A 123 -3.05 -2.32 21.62
N ARG A 124 -2.01 -2.70 20.86
CA ARG A 124 -1.60 -4.12 20.79
C ARG A 124 -1.06 -4.65 22.12
N GLU A 125 -0.31 -3.84 22.86
CA GLU A 125 0.14 -4.19 24.22
C GLU A 125 -1.07 -4.51 25.12
N GLU A 126 -2.10 -3.67 25.12
CA GLU A 126 -3.34 -3.90 25.86
C GLU A 126 -4.05 -5.19 25.42
N VAL A 127 -4.19 -5.41 24.11
CA VAL A 127 -4.85 -6.61 23.57
C VAL A 127 -4.11 -7.87 23.95
N VAL A 128 -2.77 -7.92 23.85
CA VAL A 128 -1.97 -9.08 24.23
C VAL A 128 -2.07 -9.32 25.74
N ALA A 129 -1.98 -8.27 26.56
CA ALA A 129 -2.11 -8.39 28.01
C ALA A 129 -3.50 -8.93 28.40
N ARG A 130 -4.58 -8.41 27.82
CA ARG A 130 -5.95 -8.89 28.09
C ARG A 130 -6.17 -10.32 27.63
N ARG A 131 -5.67 -10.70 26.46
CA ARG A 131 -5.70 -12.08 25.97
C ARG A 131 -4.96 -13.02 26.92
N THR A 132 -3.74 -12.66 27.30
CA THR A 132 -2.92 -13.48 28.22
C THR A 132 -3.57 -13.60 29.58
N ALA A 133 -4.16 -12.53 30.12
CA ALA A 133 -4.90 -12.59 31.38
C ALA A 133 -6.14 -13.50 31.30
N PHE A 134 -6.84 -13.49 30.16
CA PHE A 134 -7.96 -14.39 29.91
C PHE A 134 -7.50 -15.86 29.86
N GLU A 135 -6.43 -16.15 29.12
CA GLU A 135 -5.87 -17.50 29.01
C GLU A 135 -5.32 -17.99 30.35
N LEU A 136 -4.66 -17.13 31.13
CA LEU A 136 -4.22 -17.42 32.46
C LEU A 136 -5.39 -17.83 33.37
N ARG A 137 -6.48 -17.06 33.35
CA ARG A 137 -7.67 -17.38 34.13
C ARG A 137 -8.25 -18.75 33.74
N LYS A 138 -8.38 -19.00 32.44
CA LYS A 138 -8.86 -20.28 31.89
C LYS A 138 -7.97 -21.46 32.33
N ALA A 139 -6.65 -21.26 32.22
CA ALA A 139 -5.69 -22.28 32.66
C ALA A 139 -5.78 -22.56 34.17
N ARG A 140 -5.91 -21.52 35.01
CA ARG A 140 -6.11 -21.63 36.44
C ARG A 140 -7.42 -22.35 36.79
N GLU A 141 -8.55 -21.96 36.17
CA GLU A 141 -9.85 -22.62 36.36
C GLU A 141 -9.78 -24.13 36.03
N ARG A 142 -9.12 -24.48 34.92
CA ARG A 142 -8.95 -25.89 34.52
C ARG A 142 -8.02 -26.65 35.46
N SER A 143 -6.88 -26.04 35.84
CA SER A 143 -5.93 -26.62 36.78
C SER A 143 -6.56 -26.84 38.15
N HIS A 144 -7.41 -25.92 38.62
CA HIS A 144 -8.15 -26.06 39.87
C HIS A 144 -9.00 -27.35 39.86
N VAL A 145 -9.76 -27.58 38.80
CA VAL A 145 -10.56 -28.81 38.66
C VAL A 145 -9.66 -30.04 38.63
N LEU A 146 -8.57 -30.02 37.87
CA LEU A 146 -7.63 -31.15 37.78
C LEU A 146 -6.91 -31.45 39.09
N CYS A 147 -6.56 -30.44 39.89
CA CYS A 147 -6.03 -30.65 41.22
C CYS A 147 -7.00 -31.45 42.12
N GLY A 148 -8.29 -31.12 42.09
CA GLY A 148 -9.32 -31.88 42.80
C GLY A 148 -9.41 -33.33 42.33
N LEU A 149 -9.35 -33.55 41.01
CA LEU A 149 -9.37 -34.89 40.42
C LEU A 149 -8.10 -35.67 40.81
N ALA A 150 -6.93 -35.04 40.81
CA ALA A 150 -5.67 -35.65 41.19
C ALA A 150 -5.67 -36.04 42.68
N VAL A 151 -6.20 -35.17 43.59
CA VAL A 151 -6.43 -35.51 45.01
C VAL A 151 -7.34 -36.73 45.13
N ALA A 152 -8.45 -36.80 44.38
CA ALA A 152 -9.38 -37.90 44.44
C ALA A 152 -8.79 -39.23 43.96
N VAL A 153 -7.96 -39.15 42.90
CA VAL A 153 -7.31 -40.34 42.34
C VAL A 153 -6.20 -40.85 43.25
N SER A 154 -5.39 -39.97 43.87
CA SER A 154 -4.38 -40.35 44.85
C SER A 154 -4.99 -40.95 46.15
N ASN A 155 -6.29 -40.66 46.39
CA ASN A 155 -7.00 -41.13 47.59
C ASN A 155 -8.28 -41.93 47.21
N VAL A 156 -8.21 -42.76 46.15
CA VAL A 156 -9.38 -43.37 45.51
C VAL A 156 -10.24 -44.22 46.46
N ASP A 157 -9.61 -45.02 47.32
CA ASP A 157 -10.32 -45.91 48.23
C ASP A 157 -11.17 -45.13 49.24
N GLU A 158 -10.63 -44.06 49.79
CA GLU A 158 -11.32 -43.21 50.74
C GLU A 158 -12.41 -42.37 50.08
N VAL A 159 -12.21 -41.93 48.87
CA VAL A 159 -13.20 -41.19 48.04
C VAL A 159 -14.39 -42.11 47.72
N VAL A 160 -14.12 -43.33 47.25
CA VAL A 160 -15.17 -44.31 46.94
C VAL A 160 -15.94 -44.70 48.20
N LYS A 161 -15.25 -44.93 49.35
CA LYS A 161 -15.88 -45.19 50.62
C LYS A 161 -16.79 -44.06 51.08
N THR A 162 -16.35 -42.81 50.94
CA THR A 162 -17.11 -41.60 51.28
C THR A 162 -18.38 -41.51 50.44
N ILE A 163 -18.26 -41.72 49.13
CA ILE A 163 -19.41 -41.68 48.20
C ILE A 163 -20.42 -42.78 48.52
N ARG A 164 -19.96 -44.01 48.70
CA ARG A 164 -20.82 -45.16 49.00
C ARG A 164 -21.55 -45.09 50.38
N SER A 165 -20.96 -44.37 51.33
CA SER A 165 -21.55 -44.16 52.66
C SER A 165 -22.50 -42.97 52.72
N SER A 166 -22.76 -42.29 51.63
CA SER A 166 -23.63 -41.12 51.52
C SER A 166 -25.00 -41.54 50.98
N ALA A 167 -26.07 -40.93 51.49
CA ALA A 167 -27.44 -41.25 51.08
C ALA A 167 -27.78 -40.69 49.71
N ASP A 168 -27.20 -39.54 49.34
CA ASP A 168 -27.41 -38.88 48.04
C ASP A 168 -26.14 -38.13 47.59
N ALA A 169 -26.21 -37.56 46.38
CA ALA A 169 -25.10 -36.81 45.77
C ALA A 169 -24.78 -35.49 46.51
N ALA A 170 -25.76 -34.88 47.18
CA ALA A 170 -25.55 -33.64 47.95
C ALA A 170 -24.75 -33.95 49.23
N GLU A 171 -25.15 -34.99 49.95
CA GLU A 171 -24.42 -35.44 51.14
C GLU A 171 -22.99 -35.90 50.78
N ALA A 172 -22.82 -36.62 49.66
CA ALA A 172 -21.50 -37.04 49.19
C ALA A 172 -20.61 -35.83 48.88
N ARG A 173 -21.13 -34.81 48.21
CA ARG A 173 -20.42 -33.57 47.92
C ARG A 173 -19.98 -32.88 49.21
N ASP A 174 -20.88 -32.68 50.17
CA ASP A 174 -20.61 -31.99 51.44
C ASP A 174 -19.56 -32.70 52.26
N LYS A 175 -19.59 -34.05 52.30
CA LYS A 175 -18.56 -34.89 52.96
C LYS A 175 -17.20 -34.76 52.26
N LEU A 176 -17.18 -34.74 50.90
CA LEU A 176 -15.93 -34.55 50.15
C LEU A 176 -15.29 -33.19 50.42
N MET A 177 -16.10 -32.13 50.55
CA MET A 177 -15.63 -30.76 50.82
C MET A 177 -15.14 -30.57 52.28
N THR A 178 -15.83 -31.19 53.24
CA THR A 178 -15.52 -31.00 54.70
C THR A 178 -14.30 -31.78 55.13
N ARG A 179 -13.97 -32.85 54.43
CA ARG A 179 -12.82 -33.71 54.73
C ARG A 179 -11.52 -33.06 54.27
N ARG A 180 -10.46 -33.22 55.06
CA ARG A 180 -9.08 -32.87 54.71
C ARG A 180 -8.42 -34.01 53.96
N TRP A 181 -7.92 -33.74 52.75
CA TRP A 181 -7.33 -34.74 51.87
C TRP A 181 -5.81 -34.57 51.82
N PRO A 182 -5.00 -35.64 51.94
CA PRO A 182 -3.56 -35.55 51.70
C PRO A 182 -3.28 -35.09 50.29
N ALA A 183 -2.41 -34.08 50.12
CA ALA A 183 -2.16 -33.44 48.81
C ALA A 183 -0.67 -33.14 48.55
N HIS A 184 0.24 -33.91 49.15
CA HIS A 184 1.69 -33.65 49.10
C HIS A 184 2.24 -33.61 47.67
N GLU A 185 1.82 -34.53 46.79
CA GLU A 185 2.27 -34.61 45.41
C GLU A 185 1.76 -33.45 44.54
N ILE A 186 0.63 -32.85 44.90
CA ILE A 186 -0.08 -31.84 44.15
C ILE A 186 0.18 -30.42 44.70
N ALA A 187 0.84 -30.33 45.85
CA ALA A 187 1.15 -29.08 46.51
C ALA A 187 1.81 -28.00 45.61
N PRO A 188 2.77 -28.33 44.70
CA PRO A 188 3.36 -27.34 43.81
C PRO A 188 2.34 -26.73 42.84
N PHE A 189 1.37 -27.51 42.34
CA PHE A 189 0.35 -27.07 41.41
C PHE A 189 -0.69 -26.17 42.09
N ILE A 190 -1.12 -26.55 43.33
CA ILE A 190 -2.06 -25.72 44.12
C ILE A 190 -1.46 -24.34 44.38
N ARG A 191 -0.17 -24.25 44.73
CA ARG A 191 0.52 -22.98 44.93
C ARG A 191 0.61 -22.13 43.66
N LEU A 192 0.74 -22.77 42.48
CA LEU A 192 0.85 -22.07 41.19
C LEU A 192 -0.50 -21.51 40.72
N ILE A 193 -1.62 -22.17 41.10
CA ILE A 193 -2.97 -21.70 40.80
C ILE A 193 -3.26 -20.41 41.55
N ASP A 194 -2.72 -20.27 42.78
CA ASP A 194 -2.81 -19.10 43.66
C ASP A 194 -4.28 -18.64 43.84
N ASP A 195 -5.14 -19.63 44.21
CA ASP A 195 -6.54 -19.36 44.56
C ASP A 195 -6.60 -19.03 46.06
N PRO A 196 -6.95 -17.79 46.45
CA PRO A 196 -7.00 -17.37 47.85
C PRO A 196 -8.01 -18.20 48.70
N SER A 197 -9.02 -18.75 48.03
CA SER A 197 -10.11 -19.49 48.69
C SER A 197 -9.76 -20.96 48.96
N HIS A 198 -8.78 -21.50 48.26
CA HIS A 198 -8.44 -22.93 48.29
C HIS A 198 -6.93 -23.12 48.34
N THR A 199 -6.35 -22.85 49.50
CA THR A 199 -4.92 -23.01 49.80
C THR A 199 -4.65 -24.33 50.51
N LEU A 200 -3.39 -24.76 50.52
CA LEU A 200 -2.94 -25.86 51.33
C LEU A 200 -3.00 -25.48 52.82
N ASN A 201 -3.50 -26.41 53.63
CA ASN A 201 -3.44 -26.29 55.09
C ASN A 201 -1.98 -26.45 55.60
N GLU A 202 -1.70 -25.99 56.81
CA GLU A 202 -0.36 -26.08 57.47
C GLU A 202 0.15 -27.52 57.58
N ASP A 203 -0.78 -28.47 57.69
CA ASP A 203 -0.49 -29.91 57.80
C ASP A 203 -0.28 -30.61 56.43
N GLY A 204 -0.26 -29.85 55.30
CA GLY A 204 -0.10 -30.38 53.96
C GLY A 204 -1.36 -31.05 53.41
N THR A 205 -2.50 -30.86 54.04
CA THR A 205 -3.79 -31.30 53.56
C THR A 205 -4.48 -30.23 52.73
N TYR A 206 -5.48 -30.64 51.95
CA TYR A 206 -6.26 -29.76 51.06
C TYR A 206 -7.75 -30.01 51.23
N ASN A 207 -8.54 -28.95 51.24
CA ASN A 207 -10.00 -29.00 51.22
C ASN A 207 -10.52 -28.80 49.81
N LEU A 208 -11.36 -29.74 49.35
CA LEU A 208 -11.93 -29.65 47.99
C LEU A 208 -12.96 -28.54 47.91
N SER A 209 -12.96 -27.82 46.80
CA SER A 209 -14.03 -26.87 46.47
C SER A 209 -15.31 -27.58 45.97
N GLU A 210 -16.43 -26.87 45.96
CA GLU A 210 -17.67 -27.40 45.40
C GLU A 210 -17.53 -27.83 43.94
N ILE A 211 -16.80 -27.03 43.12
CA ILE A 211 -16.53 -27.33 41.72
C ILE A 211 -15.73 -28.63 41.59
N GLN A 212 -14.72 -28.82 42.41
CA GLN A 212 -13.89 -30.02 42.44
C GLN A 212 -14.70 -31.24 42.90
N ALA A 213 -15.49 -31.10 43.97
CA ALA A 213 -16.35 -32.17 44.47
C ALA A 213 -17.39 -32.63 43.45
N ARG A 214 -18.00 -31.70 42.71
CA ARG A 214 -18.88 -32.01 41.56
C ARG A 214 -18.14 -32.76 40.47
N ALA A 215 -16.98 -32.28 40.06
CA ALA A 215 -16.17 -32.94 39.05
C ALA A 215 -15.76 -34.36 39.42
N ILE A 216 -15.49 -34.61 40.73
CA ILE A 216 -15.21 -35.96 41.27
C ILE A 216 -16.44 -36.85 41.17
N LEU A 217 -17.62 -36.37 41.54
CA LEU A 217 -18.86 -37.14 41.44
C LEU A 217 -19.29 -37.46 39.99
N GLU A 218 -18.92 -36.66 39.05
CA GLU A 218 -19.14 -36.83 37.59
C GLU A 218 -18.07 -37.73 36.94
N LEU A 219 -17.02 -38.14 37.66
CA LEU A 219 -15.93 -38.96 37.14
C LEU A 219 -16.44 -40.34 36.70
N ARG A 220 -16.14 -40.71 35.47
CA ARG A 220 -16.35 -42.07 34.98
C ARG A 220 -15.31 -43.01 35.61
N LEU A 221 -15.74 -44.20 36.04
CA LEU A 221 -14.88 -45.21 36.64
C LEU A 221 -13.63 -45.57 35.82
N GLN A 222 -13.69 -45.43 34.51
CA GLN A 222 -12.54 -45.63 33.61
C GLN A 222 -11.36 -44.67 33.88
N ARG A 223 -11.61 -43.45 34.40
CA ARG A 223 -10.56 -42.48 34.73
C ARG A 223 -9.87 -42.75 36.07
N LEU A 224 -10.38 -43.72 36.83
CA LEU A 224 -9.72 -44.15 38.07
C LEU A 224 -8.64 -45.24 37.83
N THR A 225 -8.38 -45.62 36.57
CA THR A 225 -7.29 -46.51 36.19
C THR A 225 -5.94 -45.82 36.22
N GLN A 226 -4.83 -46.58 36.32
CA GLN A 226 -3.47 -46.01 36.29
C GLN A 226 -3.22 -45.13 35.04
N LEU A 227 -3.83 -45.45 33.89
CA LEU A 227 -3.72 -44.66 32.68
C LEU A 227 -4.41 -43.30 32.84
N GLY A 228 -5.60 -43.28 33.49
CA GLY A 228 -6.34 -42.03 33.74
C GLY A 228 -5.64 -41.12 34.76
N VAL A 229 -4.91 -41.70 35.76
CA VAL A 229 -4.06 -40.92 36.67
C VAL A 229 -2.97 -40.17 35.90
N LYS A 230 -2.29 -40.89 35.03
CA LYS A 230 -1.21 -40.32 34.23
C LYS A 230 -1.71 -39.20 33.33
N GLU A 231 -2.85 -39.38 32.65
CA GLU A 231 -3.46 -38.35 31.82
C GLU A 231 -3.76 -37.06 32.60
N VAL A 232 -4.29 -37.15 33.81
CA VAL A 232 -4.57 -36.00 34.70
C VAL A 232 -3.29 -35.28 35.09
N THR A 233 -2.24 -36.06 35.45
CA THR A 233 -0.95 -35.48 35.84
C THR A 233 -0.27 -34.77 34.64
N ASP A 234 -0.22 -35.43 33.50
CA ASP A 234 0.38 -34.85 32.27
C ASP A 234 -0.35 -33.54 31.86
N GLU A 235 -1.70 -33.52 31.87
CA GLU A 235 -2.49 -32.29 31.60
C GLU A 235 -2.19 -31.19 32.64
N LEU A 236 -1.99 -31.56 33.90
CA LEU A 236 -1.69 -30.63 35.00
C LEU A 236 -0.29 -30.01 34.84
N GLU A 237 0.69 -30.79 34.39
CA GLU A 237 2.04 -30.31 34.08
C GLU A 237 2.07 -29.37 32.91
N GLU A 238 1.34 -29.68 31.82
CA GLU A 238 1.20 -28.79 30.68
C GLU A 238 0.56 -27.44 31.04
N LEU A 239 -0.50 -27.46 31.84
CA LEU A 239 -1.15 -26.26 32.33
C LEU A 239 -0.26 -25.45 33.25
N ALA A 240 0.52 -26.12 34.12
CA ALA A 240 1.49 -25.46 34.98
C ALA A 240 2.56 -24.71 34.18
N ALA A 241 3.05 -25.31 33.08
CA ALA A 241 3.99 -24.67 32.20
C ALA A 241 3.35 -23.43 31.50
N LYS A 242 2.11 -23.55 31.02
CA LYS A 242 1.35 -22.42 30.41
C LYS A 242 1.09 -21.31 31.42
N ILE A 243 0.70 -21.62 32.66
CA ILE A 243 0.48 -20.61 33.70
C ILE A 243 1.76 -19.83 33.99
N LYS A 244 2.92 -20.53 34.12
CA LYS A 244 4.21 -19.87 34.30
C LYS A 244 4.55 -18.93 33.15
N ASP A 245 4.35 -19.38 31.92
CA ASP A 245 4.61 -18.54 30.72
C ASP A 245 3.68 -17.32 30.69
N TYR A 246 2.38 -17.50 30.98
CA TYR A 246 1.44 -16.37 31.04
C TYR A 246 1.78 -15.36 32.14
N LEU A 247 2.25 -15.82 33.29
CA LEU A 247 2.71 -14.94 34.36
C LEU A 247 3.98 -14.17 33.96
N ASP A 248 4.92 -14.83 33.30
CA ASP A 248 6.12 -14.19 32.74
C ASP A 248 5.77 -13.13 31.70
N ILE A 249 4.86 -13.46 30.77
CA ILE A 249 4.38 -12.50 29.76
C ILE A 249 3.74 -11.28 30.43
N LEU A 250 2.85 -11.48 31.41
CA LEU A 250 2.18 -10.38 32.11
C LEU A 250 3.12 -9.55 33.00
N GLY A 251 4.20 -10.17 33.47
CA GLY A 251 5.22 -9.50 34.29
C GLY A 251 6.27 -8.73 33.47
N SER A 252 6.38 -8.96 32.18
CA SER A 252 7.46 -8.40 31.34
C SER A 252 6.93 -7.74 30.08
N ARG A 253 7.08 -6.41 30.00
CA ARG A 253 6.75 -5.65 28.80
C ARG A 253 7.54 -6.14 27.57
N ASP A 254 8.80 -6.51 27.76
CA ASP A 254 9.66 -6.99 26.67
C ASP A 254 9.12 -8.28 26.06
N ARG A 255 8.54 -9.16 26.88
CA ARG A 255 7.87 -10.38 26.41
C ARG A 255 6.62 -10.04 25.57
N ILE A 256 5.81 -9.09 26.00
CA ILE A 256 4.65 -8.60 25.24
C ILE A 256 5.10 -8.04 23.90
N MET A 257 6.15 -7.21 23.89
CA MET A 257 6.70 -6.62 22.65
C MET A 257 7.28 -7.67 21.71
N ALA A 258 7.91 -8.71 22.22
CA ALA A 258 8.38 -9.83 21.41
C ALA A 258 7.21 -10.56 20.73
N ILE A 259 6.14 -10.86 21.46
CA ILE A 259 4.92 -11.48 20.92
C ILE A 259 4.31 -10.60 19.81
N ILE A 260 4.16 -9.29 20.05
CA ILE A 260 3.63 -8.35 19.05
C ILE A 260 4.51 -8.37 17.79
N SER A 261 5.84 -8.35 17.96
CA SER A 261 6.78 -8.38 16.85
C SER A 261 6.66 -9.66 16.01
N ASP A 262 6.52 -10.80 16.66
CA ASP A 262 6.43 -12.09 15.97
C ASP A 262 5.08 -12.24 15.25
N GLU A 263 3.98 -11.84 15.87
CA GLU A 263 2.66 -11.81 15.23
C GLU A 263 2.65 -10.88 14.01
N LEU A 264 3.27 -9.70 14.09
CA LEU A 264 3.38 -8.78 12.95
C LEU A 264 4.28 -9.33 11.82
N ARG A 265 5.34 -10.06 12.15
CA ARG A 265 6.18 -10.75 11.15
C ARG A 265 5.40 -11.86 10.44
N GLU A 266 4.59 -12.62 11.18
CA GLU A 266 3.72 -13.65 10.61
C GLU A 266 2.71 -13.03 9.64
N VAL A 267 1.99 -11.99 10.04
CA VAL A 267 1.07 -11.23 9.18
C VAL A 267 1.79 -10.70 7.94
N LYS A 268 3.01 -10.14 8.11
CA LYS A 268 3.82 -9.68 7.00
C LYS A 268 4.15 -10.82 6.02
N SER A 269 4.53 -12.00 6.53
CA SER A 269 4.87 -13.13 5.66
C SER A 269 3.68 -13.64 4.84
N MET A 270 2.46 -13.59 5.41
CA MET A 270 1.24 -14.04 4.74
C MET A 270 0.67 -13.03 3.73
N PHE A 271 0.80 -11.74 4.01
CA PHE A 271 0.06 -10.70 3.29
C PHE A 271 0.94 -9.62 2.62
N ALA A 272 2.27 -9.72 2.74
CA ALA A 272 3.14 -8.72 2.12
C ALA A 272 3.06 -8.80 0.59
N VAL A 273 2.72 -7.68 -0.02
CA VAL A 273 2.76 -7.48 -1.47
C VAL A 273 3.72 -6.33 -1.80
N PRO A 274 4.42 -6.38 -2.95
CA PRO A 274 5.27 -5.28 -3.37
C PRO A 274 4.45 -4.02 -3.61
N ARG A 275 5.06 -2.85 -3.37
CA ARG A 275 4.44 -1.57 -3.71
C ARG A 275 4.32 -1.45 -5.23
N ARG A 276 3.13 -1.17 -5.74
CA ARG A 276 2.89 -0.93 -7.18
C ARG A 276 3.23 0.51 -7.58
N THR A 277 2.90 1.49 -6.71
CA THR A 277 3.17 2.91 -6.95
C THR A 277 4.63 3.23 -6.68
N GLU A 278 5.33 3.75 -7.66
CA GLU A 278 6.69 4.26 -7.50
C GLU A 278 6.67 5.61 -6.79
N ILE A 279 7.62 5.83 -5.88
CA ILE A 279 7.82 7.11 -5.21
C ILE A 279 9.01 7.78 -5.88
N VAL A 280 8.75 8.91 -6.54
CA VAL A 280 9.77 9.71 -7.22
C VAL A 280 9.86 11.09 -6.58
N ASP A 281 11.04 11.70 -6.65
CA ASP A 281 11.22 13.06 -6.20
C ASP A 281 10.46 14.04 -7.10
N TRP A 282 9.87 15.06 -6.50
CA TRP A 282 9.17 16.10 -7.25
C TRP A 282 10.16 17.01 -7.97
N ALA A 283 10.18 16.93 -9.29
CA ALA A 283 11.06 17.75 -10.14
C ALA A 283 10.54 19.20 -10.36
N GLY A 284 9.44 19.57 -9.70
CA GLY A 284 8.77 20.87 -9.95
C GLY A 284 7.79 20.82 -11.12
N ASP A 285 7.11 21.94 -11.38
CA ASP A 285 6.34 22.14 -12.60
C ASP A 285 7.33 22.54 -13.70
N MET A 286 7.63 21.58 -14.60
CA MET A 286 8.46 21.87 -15.78
C MET A 286 7.62 22.65 -16.79
N GLU A 287 8.17 23.72 -17.35
CA GLU A 287 7.59 24.37 -18.50
C GLU A 287 7.82 23.51 -19.75
N ASP A 288 6.92 23.62 -20.74
CA ASP A 288 7.05 22.87 -21.99
C ASP A 288 8.42 23.11 -22.66
N GLU A 289 8.98 24.31 -22.48
CA GLU A 289 10.29 24.71 -23.00
C GLU A 289 11.44 23.94 -22.36
N ASP A 290 11.33 23.56 -21.08
CA ASP A 290 12.36 22.80 -20.34
C ASP A 290 12.52 21.37 -20.87
N LEU A 291 11.50 20.86 -21.55
CA LEU A 291 11.48 19.52 -22.15
C LEU A 291 12.05 19.49 -23.57
N ILE A 292 12.34 20.67 -24.15
CA ILE A 292 12.86 20.78 -25.52
C ILE A 292 14.39 20.85 -25.47
N GLU A 293 15.03 19.95 -26.16
CA GLU A 293 16.50 19.99 -26.30
C GLU A 293 16.94 21.25 -27.01
N ARG A 294 18.07 21.81 -26.56
CA ARG A 294 18.67 22.98 -27.18
C ARG A 294 19.49 22.56 -28.37
N GLU A 295 18.88 22.69 -29.55
CA GLU A 295 19.49 22.37 -30.84
C GLU A 295 19.44 23.57 -31.81
N ASP A 296 20.42 23.63 -32.71
CA ASP A 296 20.41 24.63 -33.76
C ASP A 296 19.60 24.11 -34.92
N MET A 297 18.60 24.90 -35.32
CA MET A 297 17.65 24.63 -36.38
C MET A 297 17.84 25.57 -37.55
N VAL A 298 17.74 25.06 -38.76
CA VAL A 298 17.62 25.88 -39.98
C VAL A 298 16.15 26.22 -40.19
N VAL A 299 15.80 27.50 -40.11
CA VAL A 299 14.46 27.99 -40.39
C VAL A 299 14.42 28.43 -41.85
N THR A 300 13.47 27.89 -42.60
CA THR A 300 13.27 28.18 -44.02
C THR A 300 11.89 28.77 -44.25
N ILE A 301 11.81 29.90 -44.95
CA ILE A 301 10.59 30.62 -45.28
C ILE A 301 10.50 30.83 -46.78
N THR A 302 9.32 30.65 -47.36
CA THR A 302 9.08 30.87 -48.81
C THR A 302 8.24 32.11 -49.07
N SER A 303 8.30 32.63 -50.31
CA SER A 303 7.47 33.73 -50.76
C SER A 303 5.96 33.43 -50.69
N GLY A 304 5.56 32.16 -50.84
CA GLY A 304 4.19 31.69 -50.67
C GLY A 304 3.74 31.54 -49.21
N GLY A 305 4.54 31.99 -48.23
CA GLY A 305 4.18 32.00 -46.83
C GLY A 305 4.29 30.64 -46.12
N TYR A 306 5.11 29.73 -46.62
CA TYR A 306 5.40 28.47 -45.95
C TYR A 306 6.64 28.58 -45.06
N ILE A 307 6.58 28.01 -43.88
CA ILE A 307 7.69 27.99 -42.91
C ILE A 307 7.90 26.59 -42.38
N LYS A 308 9.15 26.25 -42.09
CA LYS A 308 9.55 25.06 -41.37
C LYS A 308 10.86 25.28 -40.64
N ARG A 309 11.15 24.39 -39.68
CA ARG A 309 12.47 24.18 -39.11
C ARG A 309 13.01 22.82 -39.50
N THR A 310 14.31 22.72 -39.70
CA THR A 310 15.04 21.46 -39.98
C THR A 310 16.27 21.43 -39.10
N ASN A 311 16.61 20.27 -38.56
CA ASN A 311 17.82 20.15 -37.74
C ASN A 311 19.05 20.49 -38.57
N LEU A 312 19.94 21.31 -38.02
CA LEU A 312 21.15 21.73 -38.74
C LEU A 312 22.04 20.52 -39.10
N ALA A 313 22.02 19.46 -38.30
CA ALA A 313 22.77 18.23 -38.57
C ALA A 313 22.33 17.49 -39.86
N GLU A 314 21.12 17.75 -40.38
CA GLU A 314 20.65 17.17 -41.64
C GLU A 314 21.31 17.81 -42.87
N PHE A 315 21.93 19.00 -42.68
CA PHE A 315 22.65 19.70 -43.73
C PHE A 315 24.14 19.34 -43.69
N ARG A 316 24.58 18.53 -44.65
CA ARG A 316 26.00 18.15 -44.75
C ARG A 316 26.79 19.26 -45.47
N ALA A 317 27.98 19.55 -44.97
CA ALA A 317 28.91 20.42 -45.68
C ALA A 317 29.25 19.82 -47.05
N GLN A 318 29.05 20.60 -48.14
CA GLN A 318 29.37 20.16 -49.48
C GLN A 318 30.69 20.73 -49.94
N ASN A 319 31.55 19.91 -50.55
CA ASN A 319 32.79 20.30 -51.18
C ASN A 319 32.50 20.82 -52.62
N ARG A 320 33.51 21.55 -53.20
CA ARG A 320 33.42 22.07 -54.57
C ARG A 320 33.06 20.96 -55.57
N GLY A 321 31.98 21.17 -56.37
CA GLY A 321 31.49 20.24 -57.40
C GLY A 321 30.32 19.33 -56.97
N GLY A 322 29.78 19.44 -55.71
CA GLY A 322 28.59 18.73 -55.27
C GLY A 322 27.31 19.32 -55.89
N LYS A 323 26.26 18.49 -56.10
CA LYS A 323 24.90 18.95 -56.41
C LYS A 323 24.31 19.59 -55.15
N GLY A 324 23.85 20.85 -55.24
CA GLY A 324 23.21 21.57 -54.15
C GLY A 324 22.07 20.78 -53.51
N LEU A 325 21.85 20.95 -52.20
CA LEU A 325 20.74 20.37 -51.47
C LEU A 325 19.58 21.36 -51.50
N ALA A 326 18.42 20.95 -52.04
CA ALA A 326 17.19 21.76 -51.97
C ALA A 326 16.77 21.83 -50.49
N SER A 327 16.69 23.01 -49.93
CA SER A 327 16.31 23.23 -48.51
C SER A 327 14.79 23.09 -48.27
N MET A 328 13.98 23.07 -49.32
CA MET A 328 12.52 22.96 -49.26
C MET A 328 11.93 22.56 -50.61
N GLN A 329 10.87 21.77 -50.62
CA GLN A 329 10.08 21.47 -51.79
C GLN A 329 9.04 22.60 -51.98
N THR A 330 9.12 23.35 -53.09
CA THR A 330 8.24 24.50 -53.39
C THR A 330 7.26 24.16 -54.50
N LYS A 331 6.16 24.91 -54.63
CA LYS A 331 5.31 24.90 -55.83
C LYS A 331 6.03 25.62 -56.99
N GLU A 332 5.50 25.51 -58.22
CA GLU A 332 6.14 26.04 -59.44
C GLU A 332 6.50 27.52 -59.35
N ASP A 333 5.70 28.36 -58.64
CA ASP A 333 5.93 29.80 -58.48
C ASP A 333 6.41 30.22 -57.06
N ASP A 334 6.79 29.29 -56.17
CA ASP A 334 7.19 29.60 -54.81
C ASP A 334 8.72 29.40 -54.63
N VAL A 335 9.37 30.39 -54.04
CA VAL A 335 10.81 30.41 -53.85
C VAL A 335 11.17 30.65 -52.37
N VAL A 336 12.27 30.07 -51.92
CA VAL A 336 12.78 30.33 -50.56
C VAL A 336 13.30 31.78 -50.51
N THR A 337 12.67 32.59 -49.66
CA THR A 337 13.03 34.01 -49.50
C THR A 337 13.94 34.22 -48.31
N THR A 338 13.80 33.44 -47.25
CA THR A 338 14.56 33.63 -46.02
C THR A 338 15.02 32.27 -45.46
N LEU A 339 16.30 32.21 -45.13
CA LEU A 339 16.92 31.06 -44.49
C LEU A 339 17.89 31.56 -43.43
N PHE A 340 17.72 31.08 -42.18
CA PHE A 340 18.61 31.44 -41.09
C PHE A 340 18.70 30.30 -40.09
N VAL A 341 19.72 30.33 -39.24
CA VAL A 341 19.90 29.37 -38.12
C VAL A 341 19.42 30.03 -36.84
N ALA A 342 18.62 29.30 -36.07
CA ALA A 342 18.15 29.70 -34.77
C ALA A 342 18.13 28.51 -33.82
N ASN A 343 18.47 28.74 -32.56
CA ASN A 343 18.33 27.68 -31.52
C ASN A 343 16.84 27.42 -31.24
N THR A 344 16.48 26.19 -30.88
CA THR A 344 15.12 25.78 -30.53
C THR A 344 14.43 26.75 -29.58
N HIS A 345 15.14 27.30 -28.60
CA HIS A 345 14.63 28.21 -27.56
C HIS A 345 14.60 29.69 -28.00
N THR A 346 15.14 30.02 -29.15
CA THR A 346 15.18 31.41 -29.64
C THR A 346 13.77 31.87 -29.97
N PRO A 347 13.32 33.06 -29.45
CA PRO A 347 12.07 33.65 -29.85
C PRO A 347 12.22 34.30 -31.20
N LEU A 348 11.28 34.03 -32.09
CA LEU A 348 11.14 34.67 -33.41
C LEU A 348 10.02 35.71 -33.35
N LEU A 349 10.24 36.87 -33.98
CA LEU A 349 9.25 37.91 -34.11
C LEU A 349 8.82 38.00 -35.57
N PHE A 350 7.54 37.91 -35.81
CA PHE A 350 6.93 38.00 -37.13
C PHE A 350 6.17 39.33 -37.24
N PHE A 351 6.65 40.22 -38.07
CA PHE A 351 6.02 41.52 -38.37
C PHE A 351 5.13 41.37 -39.59
N THR A 352 3.87 41.70 -39.44
CA THR A 352 2.89 41.63 -40.53
C THR A 352 2.66 43.00 -41.15
N THR A 353 2.13 43.02 -42.38
CA THR A 353 1.78 44.24 -43.09
C THR A 353 0.66 45.05 -42.42
N ASP A 354 -0.14 44.38 -41.58
CA ASP A 354 -1.22 45.00 -40.81
C ASP A 354 -0.72 45.66 -39.51
N GLY A 355 0.62 45.74 -39.32
CA GLY A 355 1.22 46.35 -38.14
C GLY A 355 1.20 45.50 -36.88
N MET A 356 0.81 44.24 -36.98
CA MET A 356 0.85 43.29 -35.86
C MET A 356 2.20 42.59 -35.72
N VAL A 357 2.58 42.25 -34.48
CA VAL A 357 3.80 41.50 -34.22
C VAL A 357 3.44 40.23 -33.44
N TYR A 358 3.78 39.11 -34.03
CA TYR A 358 3.61 37.80 -33.38
C TYR A 358 4.95 37.28 -32.88
N LYS A 359 4.97 36.76 -31.66
CA LYS A 359 6.14 36.13 -31.05
C LYS A 359 5.93 34.63 -30.92
N MET A 360 6.85 33.83 -31.44
CA MET A 360 6.83 32.38 -31.35
C MET A 360 8.22 31.84 -31.09
N LYS A 361 8.35 30.82 -30.28
CA LYS A 361 9.62 30.10 -30.08
C LYS A 361 9.92 29.21 -31.30
N THR A 362 11.19 29.08 -31.66
CA THR A 362 11.62 28.27 -32.80
C THR A 362 11.14 26.83 -32.73
N TRP A 363 11.10 26.23 -31.51
CA TRP A 363 10.65 24.87 -31.33
C TRP A 363 9.16 24.65 -31.65
N ARG A 364 8.33 25.68 -31.67
CA ARG A 364 6.92 25.61 -32.10
C ARG A 364 6.72 25.60 -33.61
N LEU A 365 7.75 25.91 -34.38
CA LEU A 365 7.69 25.80 -35.82
C LEU A 365 7.59 24.33 -36.25
N PRO A 366 6.90 24.01 -37.35
CA PRO A 366 6.79 22.65 -37.85
C PRO A 366 8.17 22.07 -38.17
N LEU A 367 8.48 20.92 -37.59
CA LEU A 367 9.68 20.14 -37.89
C LEU A 367 9.50 19.50 -39.27
N GLY A 368 10.53 19.53 -40.08
CA GLY A 368 10.50 18.89 -41.39
C GLY A 368 11.89 18.56 -41.89
N ASN A 369 12.00 17.50 -42.68
CA ASN A 369 13.24 17.15 -43.36
C ASN A 369 13.55 18.17 -44.49
N PRO A 370 14.77 18.23 -45.06
CA PRO A 370 15.13 19.17 -46.11
C PRO A 370 14.21 19.17 -47.31
N GLN A 371 13.56 18.05 -47.62
CA GLN A 371 12.67 17.94 -48.79
C GLN A 371 11.20 18.26 -48.50
N SER A 372 10.80 18.42 -47.23
CA SER A 372 9.41 18.72 -46.85
C SER A 372 9.03 20.18 -47.17
N ARG A 373 7.72 20.43 -47.36
CA ARG A 373 7.20 21.77 -47.72
C ARG A 373 6.96 22.70 -46.53
N GLY A 374 6.84 22.19 -45.31
CA GLY A 374 6.45 22.98 -44.15
C GLY A 374 4.94 23.30 -44.07
N LYS A 375 4.56 24.26 -43.21
CA LYS A 375 3.18 24.71 -43.00
C LYS A 375 3.04 26.20 -43.39
N ALA A 376 1.87 26.59 -43.83
CA ALA A 376 1.59 27.99 -44.12
C ALA A 376 1.46 28.80 -42.82
N PHE A 377 1.94 30.04 -42.81
CA PHE A 377 1.87 30.96 -41.67
C PHE A 377 0.47 31.16 -41.12
N VAL A 378 -0.55 31.25 -42.01
CA VAL A 378 -1.96 31.39 -41.61
C VAL A 378 -2.49 30.25 -40.73
N ASN A 379 -1.80 29.11 -40.69
CA ASN A 379 -2.14 27.98 -39.83
C ASN A 379 -1.33 27.94 -38.55
N LEU A 380 -0.36 28.84 -38.37
CA LEU A 380 0.56 28.85 -37.22
C LEU A 380 0.40 30.11 -36.37
N LEU A 381 0.00 31.21 -36.98
CA LEU A 381 -0.27 32.47 -36.29
C LEU A 381 -1.78 32.62 -36.08
N PRO A 382 -2.21 33.17 -34.92
CA PRO A 382 -3.62 33.37 -34.60
C PRO A 382 -4.33 34.36 -35.55
#